data_9cdac1cd5f0e193e91a423f786ddc794
#
_entry.id   9cdac1cd5f0e193e91a423f786ddc794
#
_cell.length_a   1.000
_cell.length_b   1.000
_cell.length_c   1.000
_cell.angle_alpha   90.00
_cell.angle_beta   90.00
_cell.angle_gamma   90.00
#
_symmetry.space_group_name_H-M   'P 1'
#
loop_
_entity.id
_entity.type
_entity.pdbx_description
1 polymer ?
#
loop_
_entity_poly.entity_id
_entity_poly.type
_entity_poly.pdbx_seq_one_letter_code
_entity_poly.pdbx_strand_id
1 'polypeptide(L)'
;MAINDALLQLGIDQVSAIEGIAMDADRLVDDVVLLAYVFDDPQRFSTALTHVINAIHLIVRQRRIGQPLVNNKAGWWSYHFQSQRTPRHKADMRIVYQDTGTTIRMMGFGHRWIPQDLYTRLSPK
;
A
#
# COMPACT_ATOMS: atom_id res chain seq x y z
N MET A 1 -17.09 -2.56 -12.34
CA MET A 1 -15.65 -2.78 -12.15
C MET A 1 -15.23 -4.02 -12.94
N ALA A 2 -14.16 -3.91 -13.73
CA ALA A 2 -13.70 -5.01 -14.59
C ALA A 2 -12.93 -6.10 -13.82
N ILE A 3 -12.52 -5.82 -12.60
CA ILE A 3 -11.80 -6.78 -11.75
C ILE A 3 -12.82 -7.63 -11.01
N ASN A 4 -12.76 -8.96 -11.19
CA ASN A 4 -13.72 -9.86 -10.55
C ASN A 4 -13.31 -10.19 -9.11
N ASP A 5 -14.26 -10.79 -8.36
CA ASP A 5 -14.06 -11.10 -6.94
C ASP A 5 -12.92 -12.08 -6.71
N ALA A 6 -12.71 -13.03 -7.61
CA ALA A 6 -11.62 -14.00 -7.47
C ALA A 6 -10.26 -13.32 -7.54
N LEU A 7 -10.09 -12.36 -8.43
CA LEU A 7 -8.84 -11.62 -8.57
C LEU A 7 -8.62 -10.70 -7.36
N LEU A 8 -9.68 -10.04 -6.87
CA LEU A 8 -9.63 -9.24 -5.65
C LEU A 8 -9.20 -10.09 -4.46
N GLN A 9 -9.80 -11.27 -4.29
CA GLN A 9 -9.48 -12.15 -3.16
C GLN A 9 -8.04 -12.66 -3.25
N LEU A 10 -7.57 -12.99 -4.45
CA LEU A 10 -6.18 -13.37 -4.66
C LEU A 10 -5.24 -12.27 -4.20
N GLY A 11 -5.52 -11.02 -4.55
CA GLY A 11 -4.71 -9.88 -4.13
C GLY A 11 -4.69 -9.72 -2.61
N ILE A 12 -5.86 -9.81 -1.97
CA ILE A 12 -5.97 -9.73 -0.51
C ILE A 12 -5.15 -10.85 0.14
N ASP A 13 -5.27 -12.07 -0.35
CA ASP A 13 -4.56 -13.23 0.19
C ASP A 13 -3.04 -13.08 0.02
N GLN A 14 -2.59 -12.58 -1.12
CA GLN A 14 -1.16 -12.40 -1.38
C GLN A 14 -0.54 -11.37 -0.45
N VAL A 15 -1.22 -10.26 -0.18
CA VAL A 15 -0.71 -9.25 0.74
C VAL A 15 -0.75 -9.77 2.17
N SER A 16 -1.85 -10.40 2.59
CA SER A 16 -1.99 -10.89 3.95
C SER A 16 -1.00 -12.00 4.30
N ALA A 17 -0.49 -12.72 3.29
CA ALA A 17 0.48 -13.80 3.48
C ALA A 17 1.92 -13.29 3.66
N ILE A 18 2.20 -12.00 3.48
CA ILE A 18 3.57 -11.48 3.62
C ILE A 18 3.97 -11.52 5.09
N GLU A 19 5.10 -12.18 5.37
CA GLU A 19 5.64 -12.25 6.72
C GLU A 19 6.26 -10.90 7.13
N GLY A 20 6.12 -10.57 8.40
CA GLY A 20 6.74 -9.38 8.96
C GLY A 20 5.89 -8.13 8.94
N ILE A 21 4.66 -8.23 8.43
CA ILE A 21 3.73 -7.08 8.43
C ILE A 21 2.53 -7.36 9.31
N ALA A 22 1.91 -6.28 9.78
CA ALA A 22 0.60 -6.30 10.43
C ALA A 22 -0.26 -5.22 9.77
N MET A 23 -1.48 -5.57 9.37
CA MET A 23 -2.42 -4.64 8.74
C MET A 23 -3.83 -5.01 9.14
N ASP A 24 -4.64 -4.00 9.43
CA ASP A 24 -6.07 -4.18 9.70
C ASP A 24 -6.73 -4.83 8.47
N ALA A 25 -7.48 -5.91 8.71
CA ALA A 25 -8.06 -6.70 7.62
C ALA A 25 -9.07 -5.90 6.79
N ASP A 26 -9.88 -5.06 7.44
CA ASP A 26 -10.86 -4.25 6.71
C ASP A 26 -10.19 -3.20 5.84
N ARG A 27 -9.11 -2.59 6.33
CA ARG A 27 -8.33 -1.63 5.53
C ARG A 27 -7.64 -2.29 4.36
N LEU A 28 -7.14 -3.51 4.54
CA LEU A 28 -6.54 -4.27 3.44
C LEU A 28 -7.55 -4.51 2.33
N VAL A 29 -8.76 -4.97 2.69
CA VAL A 29 -9.83 -5.17 1.71
C VAL A 29 -10.16 -3.87 1.00
N ASP A 30 -10.36 -2.79 1.74
CA ASP A 30 -10.68 -1.47 1.17
C ASP A 30 -9.60 -1.01 0.21
N ASP A 31 -8.34 -1.16 0.58
CA ASP A 31 -7.22 -0.69 -0.24
C ASP A 31 -7.07 -1.49 -1.53
N VAL A 32 -7.30 -2.82 -1.49
CA VAL A 32 -7.28 -3.65 -2.69
C VAL A 32 -8.45 -3.30 -3.61
N VAL A 33 -9.64 -3.09 -3.06
CA VAL A 33 -10.83 -2.69 -3.84
C VAL A 33 -10.60 -1.32 -4.50
N LEU A 34 -10.07 -0.35 -3.77
CA LEU A 34 -9.76 0.98 -4.32
C LEU A 34 -8.70 0.90 -5.41
N LEU A 35 -7.71 0.03 -5.24
CA LEU A 35 -6.69 -0.20 -6.28
C LEU A 35 -7.34 -0.69 -7.57
N ALA A 36 -8.33 -1.58 -7.47
CA ALA A 36 -9.06 -2.11 -8.62
C ALA A 36 -9.94 -1.05 -9.30
N TYR A 37 -10.42 -0.06 -8.56
CA TYR A 37 -11.13 1.08 -9.16
C TYR A 37 -10.20 1.98 -9.95
N VAL A 38 -8.99 2.21 -9.44
CA VAL A 38 -8.00 3.06 -10.13
C VAL A 38 -7.44 2.34 -11.35
N PHE A 39 -7.11 1.07 -11.20
CA PHE A 39 -6.55 0.23 -12.28
C PHE A 39 -7.61 -0.81 -12.67
N ASP A 40 -8.54 -0.39 -13.51
CA ASP A 40 -9.77 -1.09 -13.86
C ASP A 40 -9.57 -2.12 -14.98
N ASP A 41 -8.35 -2.43 -15.30
CA ASP A 41 -7.95 -3.47 -16.26
C ASP A 41 -7.22 -4.58 -15.50
N PRO A 42 -7.56 -5.87 -15.69
CA PRO A 42 -6.93 -6.95 -14.93
C PRO A 42 -5.40 -6.97 -15.00
N GLN A 43 -4.81 -6.67 -16.15
CA GLN A 43 -3.37 -6.66 -16.30
C GLN A 43 -2.75 -5.49 -15.53
N ARG A 44 -3.32 -4.29 -15.64
CA ARG A 44 -2.81 -3.11 -14.92
C ARG A 44 -2.99 -3.26 -13.41
N PHE A 45 -4.12 -3.84 -12.98
CA PHE A 45 -4.35 -4.14 -11.57
C PHE A 45 -3.30 -5.12 -11.05
N SER A 46 -3.07 -6.22 -11.77
CA SER A 46 -2.08 -7.23 -11.38
C SER A 46 -0.67 -6.64 -11.31
N THR A 47 -0.31 -5.77 -12.26
CA THR A 47 0.99 -5.09 -12.25
C THR A 47 1.11 -4.15 -11.06
N ALA A 48 0.10 -3.35 -10.78
CA ALA A 48 0.10 -2.46 -9.63
C ALA A 48 0.22 -3.25 -8.32
N LEU A 49 -0.52 -4.33 -8.19
CA LEU A 49 -0.47 -5.20 -7.02
C LEU A 49 0.90 -5.83 -6.83
N THR A 50 1.52 -6.29 -7.92
CA THR A 50 2.89 -6.84 -7.89
C THR A 50 3.87 -5.80 -7.34
N HIS A 51 3.75 -4.53 -7.77
CA HIS A 51 4.63 -3.47 -7.29
C HIS A 51 4.34 -3.11 -5.82
N VAL A 52 3.08 -3.18 -5.38
CA VAL A 52 2.74 -3.05 -3.95
C VAL A 52 3.45 -4.13 -3.14
N ILE A 53 3.33 -5.38 -3.57
CA ILE A 53 3.94 -6.52 -2.87
C ILE A 53 5.46 -6.37 -2.83
N ASN A 54 6.09 -6.01 -3.94
CA ASN A 54 7.53 -5.79 -4.00
C ASN A 54 7.96 -4.64 -3.08
N ALA A 55 7.19 -3.57 -3.03
CA ALA A 55 7.46 -2.44 -2.14
C ALA A 55 7.35 -2.86 -0.67
N ILE A 56 6.36 -3.66 -0.32
CA ILE A 56 6.20 -4.18 1.05
C ILE A 56 7.41 -5.04 1.44
N HIS A 57 7.85 -5.93 0.55
CA HIS A 57 9.04 -6.75 0.81
C HIS A 57 10.28 -5.89 1.03
N LEU A 58 10.44 -4.83 0.26
CA LEU A 58 11.55 -3.91 0.42
C LEU A 58 11.48 -3.19 1.78
N ILE A 59 10.30 -2.75 2.18
CA ILE A 59 10.07 -2.12 3.49
C ILE A 59 10.43 -3.09 4.62
N VAL A 60 10.00 -4.35 4.53
CA VAL A 60 10.30 -5.35 5.56
C VAL A 60 11.81 -5.56 5.68
N ARG A 61 12.54 -5.58 4.58
CA ARG A 61 13.99 -5.78 4.59
C ARG A 61 14.75 -4.55 5.11
N GLN A 62 14.38 -3.36 4.67
CA GLN A 62 15.12 -2.13 4.96
C GLN A 62 14.54 -1.34 6.14
N ARG A 63 13.30 -1.58 6.48
CA ARG A 63 12.56 -1.08 7.64
C ARG A 63 12.27 0.43 7.60
N ARG A 64 13.23 1.29 7.35
CA ARG A 64 13.04 2.76 7.36
C ARG A 64 13.47 3.34 6.03
N ILE A 65 12.57 3.30 5.06
CA ILE A 65 12.79 3.85 3.72
C ILE A 65 11.65 4.80 3.37
N GLY A 66 11.92 5.70 2.46
CA GLY A 66 10.98 6.73 2.07
C GLY A 66 11.16 7.97 2.94
N GLN A 67 10.06 8.60 3.32
CA GLN A 67 10.10 9.85 4.09
C GLN A 67 9.42 9.69 5.44
N PRO A 68 10.09 10.07 6.54
CA PRO A 68 9.43 10.09 7.83
C PRO A 68 8.37 11.19 7.86
N LEU A 69 7.22 10.88 8.44
CA LEU A 69 6.17 11.85 8.66
C LEU A 69 6.48 12.64 9.93
N VAL A 70 5.91 13.83 10.03
CA VAL A 70 6.23 14.78 11.10
C VAL A 70 4.98 15.18 11.89
N ASN A 71 5.18 15.96 12.94
CA ASN A 71 4.14 16.49 13.83
C ASN A 71 3.34 15.34 14.45
N ASN A 72 2.02 15.38 14.37
CA ASN A 72 1.15 14.35 14.95
C ASN A 72 1.23 12.99 14.23
N LYS A 73 2.00 12.89 13.16
CA LYS A 73 2.25 11.66 12.41
C LYS A 73 3.67 11.15 12.59
N ALA A 74 4.42 11.72 13.54
CA ALA A 74 5.81 11.29 13.82
C ALA A 74 5.84 9.81 14.18
N GLY A 75 6.87 9.10 13.71
CA GLY A 75 7.01 7.67 13.89
C GLY A 75 6.49 6.85 12.73
N TRP A 76 5.75 7.46 11.83
CA TRP A 76 5.26 6.82 10.61
C TRP A 76 6.10 7.23 9.41
N TRP A 77 6.10 6.39 8.37
CA TRP A 77 6.86 6.58 7.13
C TRP A 77 5.95 6.49 5.93
N SER A 78 6.28 7.22 4.89
CA SER A 78 5.61 7.15 3.60
C SER A 78 6.61 6.77 2.52
N TYR A 79 6.37 5.65 1.85
CA TYR A 79 7.18 5.16 0.75
C TYR A 79 6.41 5.31 -0.57
N HIS A 80 7.02 6.01 -1.53
CA HIS A 80 6.41 6.25 -2.84
C HIS A 80 7.06 5.37 -3.90
N PHE A 81 6.24 4.86 -4.82
CA PHE A 81 6.69 4.00 -5.91
C PHE A 81 5.72 4.09 -7.09
N GLN A 82 6.08 3.48 -8.22
CA GLN A 82 5.23 3.46 -9.41
C GLN A 82 4.38 2.20 -9.45
N SER A 83 3.10 2.37 -9.79
CA SER A 83 2.19 1.24 -10.04
C SER A 83 2.55 0.50 -11.33
N GLN A 84 2.95 1.25 -12.34
CA GLN A 84 3.40 0.77 -13.64
C GLN A 84 4.80 1.34 -13.86
N ARG A 85 5.73 0.53 -14.36
CA ARG A 85 7.07 1.03 -14.64
C ARG A 85 7.03 1.92 -15.87
N THR A 86 7.03 3.21 -15.62
CA THR A 86 6.97 4.22 -16.69
C THR A 86 8.15 5.17 -16.51
N PRO A 87 9.16 5.11 -17.42
CA PRO A 87 10.34 5.97 -17.29
C PRO A 87 9.95 7.45 -17.25
N ARG A 88 10.64 8.22 -16.42
CA ARG A 88 10.48 9.68 -16.29
C ARG A 88 9.14 10.13 -15.70
N HIS A 89 8.28 9.21 -15.31
CA HIS A 89 7.05 9.55 -14.61
C HIS A 89 7.28 9.54 -13.10
N LYS A 90 6.50 10.35 -12.39
CA LYS A 90 6.55 10.39 -10.93
C LYS A 90 5.91 9.15 -10.34
N ALA A 91 6.30 8.81 -9.11
CA ALA A 91 5.63 7.77 -8.36
C ALA A 91 4.17 8.15 -8.14
N ASP A 92 3.27 7.22 -8.44
CA ASP A 92 1.82 7.40 -8.32
C ASP A 92 1.20 6.62 -7.16
N MET A 93 2.01 5.82 -6.46
CA MET A 93 1.57 4.96 -5.36
C MET A 93 2.33 5.30 -4.08
N ARG A 94 1.71 5.00 -2.94
CA ARG A 94 2.36 5.17 -1.64
C ARG A 94 1.93 4.07 -0.68
N ILE A 95 2.81 3.78 0.28
CA ILE A 95 2.53 2.95 1.44
C ILE A 95 2.86 3.76 2.67
N VAL A 96 1.93 3.81 3.63
CA VAL A 96 2.14 4.44 4.93
C VAL A 96 2.29 3.34 5.96
N TYR A 97 3.39 3.37 6.71
CA TYR A 97 3.74 2.30 7.64
C TYR A 97 4.53 2.82 8.84
N GLN A 98 4.64 1.98 9.84
CA GLN A 98 5.45 2.23 11.04
C GLN A 98 6.35 1.02 11.29
N ASP A 99 7.62 1.28 11.58
CA ASP A 99 8.55 0.26 12.05
C ASP A 99 8.41 0.16 13.57
N THR A 100 7.84 -0.95 14.06
CA THR A 100 7.65 -1.16 15.50
C THR A 100 8.85 -1.82 16.15
N GLY A 101 9.89 -2.16 15.39
CA GLY A 101 11.05 -2.90 15.88
C GLY A 101 10.93 -4.40 15.65
N THR A 102 9.74 -4.98 15.79
CA THR A 102 9.48 -6.40 15.56
C THR A 102 8.67 -6.65 14.31
N THR A 103 7.85 -5.69 13.91
CA THR A 103 6.89 -5.82 12.81
C THR A 103 6.80 -4.51 12.06
N ILE A 104 6.46 -4.58 10.78
CA ILE A 104 6.06 -3.42 9.99
C ILE A 104 4.53 -3.30 10.10
N ARG A 105 4.09 -2.25 10.76
CA ARG A 105 2.66 -1.95 10.90
C ARG A 105 2.20 -1.14 9.71
N MET A 106 1.36 -1.75 8.86
CA MET A 106 0.86 -1.10 7.65
C MET A 106 -0.40 -0.31 7.98
N MET A 107 -0.38 0.99 7.70
CA MET A 107 -1.59 1.80 7.81
C MET A 107 -2.44 1.69 6.55
N GLY A 108 -1.81 1.67 5.38
CA GLY A 108 -2.50 1.52 4.11
C GLY A 108 -1.58 1.71 2.92
N PHE A 109 -2.11 1.41 1.75
CA PHE A 109 -1.43 1.63 0.48
C PHE A 109 -2.46 2.03 -0.58
N GLY A 110 -2.00 2.70 -1.62
CA GLY A 110 -2.89 3.05 -2.72
C GLY A 110 -2.28 4.10 -3.62
N HIS A 111 -3.07 4.47 -4.63
CA HIS A 111 -2.75 5.58 -5.51
C HIS A 111 -2.62 6.85 -4.67
N ARG A 112 -1.68 7.75 -5.06
CA ARG A 112 -1.37 8.94 -4.25
C ARG A 112 -2.58 9.84 -3.96
N TRP A 113 -3.63 9.73 -4.78
CA TRP A 113 -4.86 10.51 -4.61
C TRP A 113 -6.01 9.69 -4.01
N ILE A 114 -5.88 8.36 -3.96
CA ILE A 114 -6.94 7.45 -3.49
C ILE A 114 -6.30 6.33 -2.68
N PRO A 115 -6.72 6.08 -1.47
CA PRO A 115 -7.73 6.83 -0.73
C PRO A 115 -7.20 8.20 -0.28
N GLN A 116 -8.03 9.22 -0.39
CA GLN A 116 -7.67 10.58 0.01
C GLN A 116 -7.43 10.67 1.52
N ASP A 117 -8.03 9.77 2.27
CA ASP A 117 -8.01 9.77 3.72
C ASP A 117 -6.88 8.92 4.32
N LEU A 118 -5.93 8.41 3.51
CA LEU A 118 -4.89 7.52 4.00
C LEU A 118 -4.14 8.11 5.19
N TYR A 119 -3.80 9.40 5.13
CA TYR A 119 -3.15 10.06 6.24
C TYR A 119 -4.11 10.36 7.40
N THR A 120 -5.39 10.50 7.15
CA THR A 120 -6.36 10.74 8.23
C THR A 120 -6.55 9.50 9.11
N ARG A 121 -6.22 8.30 8.61
CA ARG A 121 -6.20 7.08 9.42
C ARG A 121 -5.21 7.17 10.58
N LEU A 122 -4.22 8.06 10.49
CA LEU A 122 -3.21 8.27 11.52
C LEU A 122 -3.62 9.31 12.55
N SER A 123 -4.66 10.08 12.27
CA SER A 123 -5.09 11.17 13.16
C SER A 123 -5.99 10.63 14.25
N PRO A 124 -5.80 11.07 15.50
CA PRO A 124 -6.75 10.71 16.57
C PRO A 124 -8.11 11.33 16.26
N LYS A 125 -9.15 10.59 16.55
CA LYS A 125 -10.52 11.09 16.41
C LYS A 125 -10.92 11.92 17.62
#